data_3af4eab20a53bfd18d90ec463a9826a0
#
_entry.id   3af4eab20a53bfd18d90ec463a9826a0
#
_cell.length_a   1.000
_cell.length_b   1.000
_cell.length_c   1.000
_cell.angle_alpha   90.00
_cell.angle_beta   90.00
_cell.angle_gamma   90.00
#
_symmetry.space_group_name_H-M   'P 1'
#
loop_
_entity.id
_entity.type
_entity.pdbx_description
1 polymer ?
#
loop_
_entity_poly.entity_id
_entity_poly.type
_entity_poly.pdbx_seq_one_letter_code
_entity_poly.pdbx_strand_id
1 'polypeptide(L)'
;VVKLYELSGMQTGSRILTTVAVIAWLPNVMIWAVSWLFGSGFAIGDLASFTMWSGQGSALPGLPAFGILPQAVSTPWIRIALLCIPFVTGLLAGLAVMLFDRGFAVRINKPDQPIDVSRLIAGFAYPAGAFCIASALVAVLSSMLFALSNGALGTKHLAHIGVQVIASTRKVGQPTALGLFSAWLIILVGMAAVFGIRWLIRRVREARGASSEPNTI
;
A
#
# COMPACT_ATOMS: atom_id res chain seq x y z
N VAL A 1 -0.20 -15.77 26.91
CA VAL A 1 -1.66 -16.01 27.05
C VAL A 1 -1.94 -16.96 28.19
N VAL A 2 -1.33 -18.17 28.26
CA VAL A 2 -1.60 -19.17 29.33
C VAL A 2 -1.28 -18.60 30.72
N LYS A 3 -0.13 -17.94 30.90
CA LYS A 3 0.23 -17.31 32.18
C LYS A 3 -0.76 -16.21 32.64
N LEU A 4 -1.39 -15.49 31.70
CA LEU A 4 -2.37 -14.47 32.00
C LEU A 4 -3.69 -15.08 32.53
N TYR A 5 -4.09 -16.24 31.99
CA TYR A 5 -5.23 -16.98 32.53
C TYR A 5 -4.99 -17.56 33.90
N GLU A 6 -3.76 -17.99 34.20
CA GLU A 6 -3.39 -18.46 35.55
C GLU A 6 -3.39 -17.33 36.57
N LEU A 7 -2.85 -16.16 36.20
CA LEU A 7 -2.80 -14.98 37.08
C LEU A 7 -4.20 -14.35 37.33
N SER A 8 -5.16 -14.54 36.40
CA SER A 8 -6.49 -13.94 36.53
C SER A 8 -7.45 -14.70 37.46
N GLY A 9 -7.11 -15.93 37.92
CA GLY A 9 -7.95 -16.72 38.81
C GLY A 9 -9.35 -17.08 38.27
N MET A 10 -9.57 -16.95 36.96
CA MET A 10 -10.88 -17.13 36.33
C MET A 10 -11.33 -18.59 36.36
N GLN A 11 -12.62 -18.80 36.59
CA GLN A 11 -13.26 -20.11 36.46
C GLN A 11 -13.27 -20.59 34.99
N THR A 12 -13.32 -21.89 34.77
CA THR A 12 -13.23 -22.50 33.42
C THR A 12 -14.28 -21.97 32.46
N GLY A 13 -15.51 -21.74 32.87
CA GLY A 13 -16.57 -21.14 32.04
C GLY A 13 -16.24 -19.71 31.60
N SER A 14 -15.69 -18.89 32.48
CA SER A 14 -15.25 -17.54 32.19
C SER A 14 -14.08 -17.53 31.21
N ARG A 15 -13.15 -18.47 31.31
CA ARG A 15 -12.02 -18.63 30.37
C ARG A 15 -12.52 -18.95 28.97
N ILE A 16 -13.48 -19.85 28.80
CA ILE A 16 -14.06 -20.22 27.52
C ILE A 16 -14.74 -18.99 26.89
N LEU A 17 -15.59 -18.29 27.65
CA LEU A 17 -16.30 -17.11 27.16
C LEU A 17 -15.34 -16.01 26.73
N THR A 18 -14.32 -15.74 27.54
CA THR A 18 -13.29 -14.76 27.21
C THR A 18 -12.50 -15.15 25.95
N THR A 19 -12.19 -16.44 25.79
CA THR A 19 -11.51 -16.94 24.58
C THR A 19 -12.35 -16.74 23.33
N VAL A 20 -13.65 -17.08 23.40
CA VAL A 20 -14.60 -16.86 22.29
C VAL A 20 -14.69 -15.37 21.94
N ALA A 21 -14.81 -14.50 22.96
CA ALA A 21 -14.83 -13.05 22.74
C ALA A 21 -13.55 -12.52 22.09
N VAL A 22 -12.38 -13.01 22.50
CA VAL A 22 -11.09 -12.63 21.90
C VAL A 22 -11.00 -13.10 20.45
N ILE A 23 -11.47 -14.30 20.12
CA ILE A 23 -11.49 -14.80 18.74
C ILE A 23 -12.46 -13.98 17.89
N ALA A 24 -13.65 -13.66 18.40
CA ALA A 24 -14.60 -12.80 17.68
C ALA A 24 -14.06 -11.39 17.42
N TRP A 25 -13.17 -10.90 18.29
CA TRP A 25 -12.55 -9.58 18.14
C TRP A 25 -11.28 -9.58 17.28
N LEU A 26 -10.75 -10.75 16.93
CA LEU A 26 -9.52 -10.91 16.17
C LEU A 26 -9.49 -10.10 14.85
N PRO A 27 -10.56 -10.04 14.03
CA PRO A 27 -10.55 -9.22 12.80
C PRO A 27 -10.25 -7.74 13.06
N ASN A 28 -10.80 -7.16 14.14
CA ASN A 28 -10.52 -5.77 14.51
C ASN A 28 -9.05 -5.58 14.90
N VAL A 29 -8.50 -6.51 15.67
CA VAL A 29 -7.08 -6.49 16.07
C VAL A 29 -6.16 -6.60 14.85
N MET A 30 -6.53 -7.38 13.84
CA MET A 30 -5.78 -7.46 12.58
C MET A 30 -5.77 -6.11 11.84
N ILE A 31 -6.90 -5.41 11.77
CA ILE A 31 -6.99 -4.08 11.16
C ILE A 31 -6.17 -3.06 11.96
N TRP A 32 -6.18 -3.12 13.29
CA TRP A 32 -5.33 -2.28 14.14
C TRP A 32 -3.85 -2.56 13.93
N ALA A 33 -3.46 -3.83 13.77
CA ALA A 33 -2.09 -4.22 13.46
C ALA A 33 -1.64 -3.66 12.10
N VAL A 34 -2.51 -3.65 11.09
CA VAL A 34 -2.24 -3.02 9.79
C VAL A 34 -2.03 -1.51 9.95
N SER A 35 -2.88 -0.82 10.72
CA SER A 35 -2.70 0.60 11.02
C SER A 35 -1.38 0.88 11.74
N TRP A 36 -1.02 0.04 12.72
CA TRP A 36 0.25 0.13 13.43
C TRP A 36 1.44 -0.11 12.50
N LEU A 37 1.36 -1.12 11.63
CA LEU A 37 2.40 -1.50 10.67
C LEU A 37 2.73 -0.36 9.69
N PHE A 38 1.73 0.42 9.30
CA PHE A 38 1.90 1.56 8.40
C PHE A 38 2.12 2.89 9.13
N GLY A 39 2.35 2.83 10.44
CA GLY A 39 2.83 3.96 11.23
C GLY A 39 1.76 4.95 11.70
N SER A 40 0.47 4.62 11.56
CA SER A 40 -0.61 5.43 12.15
C SER A 40 -0.87 5.04 13.61
N GLY A 41 -0.77 3.73 13.92
CA GLY A 41 -1.03 3.22 15.26
C GLY A 41 -2.51 3.04 15.56
N PHE A 42 -2.81 2.70 16.81
CA PHE A 42 -4.15 2.60 17.36
C PHE A 42 -4.14 3.00 18.83
N ALA A 43 -5.30 3.36 19.36
CA ALA A 43 -5.47 3.76 20.75
C ALA A 43 -6.55 2.90 21.44
N ILE A 44 -6.37 2.70 22.72
CA ILE A 44 -7.35 2.04 23.60
C ILE A 44 -7.81 3.11 24.60
N GLY A 45 -8.78 3.91 24.17
CA GLY A 45 -9.25 5.07 24.89
C GLY A 45 -8.10 6.05 25.20
N ASP A 46 -8.21 6.66 26.36
CA ASP A 46 -7.16 7.53 26.90
C ASP A 46 -6.08 6.76 27.68
N LEU A 47 -6.23 5.42 27.79
CA LEU A 47 -5.37 4.59 28.63
C LEU A 47 -4.11 4.13 27.94
N ALA A 48 -4.15 3.90 26.63
CA ALA A 48 -3.00 3.40 25.91
C ALA A 48 -3.01 3.81 24.44
N SER A 49 -1.82 4.10 23.92
CA SER A 49 -1.56 4.42 22.52
C SER A 49 -0.38 3.61 22.04
N PHE A 50 -0.56 2.92 20.93
CA PHE A 50 0.44 2.04 20.32
C PHE A 50 0.76 2.53 18.92
N THR A 51 1.96 3.05 18.76
CA THR A 51 2.51 3.44 17.48
C THR A 51 3.79 2.63 17.20
N MET A 52 4.30 2.69 16.00
CA MET A 52 5.59 2.08 15.66
C MET A 52 6.76 2.72 16.43
N TRP A 53 6.60 3.98 16.88
CA TRP A 53 7.64 4.75 17.57
C TRP A 53 7.55 4.64 19.09
N SER A 54 6.36 4.52 19.65
CA SER A 54 6.11 4.48 21.07
C SER A 54 4.96 3.56 21.41
N GLY A 55 5.12 2.75 22.44
CA GLY A 55 4.04 2.03 23.08
C GLY A 55 3.86 2.60 24.49
N GLN A 56 2.82 3.41 24.69
CA GLN A 56 2.47 3.95 26.00
C GLN A 56 1.18 3.28 26.46
N GLY A 57 1.22 2.61 27.57
CA GLY A 57 0.05 2.00 28.23
C GLY A 57 0.16 2.16 29.71
N SER A 58 -0.74 2.94 30.31
CA SER A 58 -0.91 3.04 31.75
C SER A 58 -2.09 2.18 32.16
N ALA A 59 -1.86 1.21 33.06
CA ALA A 59 -2.90 0.44 33.74
C ALA A 59 -3.98 -0.21 32.83
N LEU A 60 -3.54 -0.91 31.77
CA LEU A 60 -4.45 -1.73 30.97
C LEU A 60 -5.03 -2.87 31.85
N PRO A 61 -6.33 -3.15 31.74
CA PRO A 61 -6.91 -4.29 32.41
C PRO A 61 -6.22 -5.58 31.95
N GLY A 62 -6.03 -6.54 32.86
CA GLY A 62 -5.33 -7.82 32.60
C GLY A 62 -6.09 -8.77 31.68
N LEU A 63 -6.60 -8.28 30.55
CA LEU A 63 -7.27 -9.10 29.54
C LEU A 63 -6.23 -9.82 28.66
N PRO A 64 -6.43 -11.10 28.34
CA PRO A 64 -5.50 -11.87 27.51
C PRO A 64 -5.24 -11.26 26.13
N ALA A 65 -6.21 -10.54 25.57
CA ALA A 65 -6.10 -9.83 24.31
C ALA A 65 -5.01 -8.74 24.34
N PHE A 66 -4.79 -8.11 25.49
CA PHE A 66 -3.77 -7.06 25.62
C PHE A 66 -2.33 -7.58 25.77
N GLY A 67 -2.18 -8.90 26.00
CA GLY A 67 -0.87 -9.55 26.02
C GLY A 67 -0.22 -9.74 24.64
N ILE A 68 -0.95 -9.44 23.55
CA ILE A 68 -0.49 -9.59 22.15
C ILE A 68 -0.15 -8.21 21.53
N LEU A 69 -0.25 -7.14 22.31
CA LEU A 69 -0.04 -5.78 21.80
C LEU A 69 1.41 -5.58 21.30
N PRO A 70 1.59 -4.93 20.15
CA PRO A 70 2.88 -4.74 19.54
C PRO A 70 3.71 -3.73 20.35
N GLN A 71 4.98 -4.05 20.50
CA GLN A 71 5.96 -3.13 21.09
C GLN A 71 6.52 -2.19 20.02
N ALA A 72 7.03 -1.02 20.46
CA ALA A 72 7.69 -0.10 19.55
C ALA A 72 8.90 -0.77 18.86
N VAL A 73 9.06 -0.53 17.57
CA VAL A 73 10.19 -1.05 16.81
C VAL A 73 11.42 -0.20 17.12
N SER A 74 12.46 -0.79 17.69
CA SER A 74 13.69 -0.07 18.03
C SER A 74 14.56 0.26 16.82
N THR A 75 14.54 -0.62 15.80
CA THR A 75 15.45 -0.56 14.65
C THR A 75 14.90 0.35 13.55
N PRO A 76 15.59 1.45 13.17
CA PRO A 76 15.08 2.42 12.20
C PRO A 76 14.89 1.83 10.80
N TRP A 77 15.75 0.92 10.36
CA TRP A 77 15.64 0.27 9.05
C TRP A 77 14.36 -0.56 8.90
N ILE A 78 13.95 -1.25 9.96
CA ILE A 78 12.70 -2.02 9.96
C ILE A 78 11.50 -1.08 9.83
N ARG A 79 11.52 0.06 10.51
CA ARG A 79 10.46 1.07 10.38
C ARG A 79 10.31 1.57 8.95
N ILE A 80 11.43 1.91 8.30
CA ILE A 80 11.44 2.37 6.91
C ILE A 80 10.91 1.27 5.99
N ALA A 81 11.39 0.03 6.15
CA ALA A 81 10.94 -1.09 5.34
C ALA A 81 9.41 -1.31 5.44
N LEU A 82 8.87 -1.25 6.66
CA LEU A 82 7.43 -1.40 6.90
C LEU A 82 6.61 -0.25 6.27
N LEU A 83 7.08 0.98 6.39
CA LEU A 83 6.42 2.15 5.78
C LEU A 83 6.47 2.13 4.25
N CYS A 84 7.46 1.47 3.65
CA CYS A 84 7.56 1.32 2.20
C CYS A 84 6.63 0.24 1.62
N ILE A 85 6.06 -0.66 2.43
CA ILE A 85 5.21 -1.76 1.95
C ILE A 85 4.05 -1.25 1.06
N PRO A 86 3.23 -0.25 1.44
CA PRO A 86 2.14 0.20 0.59
C PRO A 86 2.62 0.80 -0.74
N PHE A 87 3.76 1.49 -0.74
CA PHE A 87 4.37 2.00 -1.97
C PHE A 87 4.84 0.88 -2.88
N VAL A 88 5.57 -0.09 -2.34
CA VAL A 88 6.11 -1.23 -3.12
C VAL A 88 4.97 -2.09 -3.69
N THR A 89 3.92 -2.35 -2.91
CA THR A 89 2.75 -3.08 -3.39
C THR A 89 2.04 -2.34 -4.52
N GLY A 90 1.86 -1.02 -4.40
CA GLY A 90 1.31 -0.17 -5.46
C GLY A 90 2.18 -0.18 -6.72
N LEU A 91 3.50 -0.07 -6.57
CA LEU A 91 4.45 -0.11 -7.66
C LEU A 91 4.42 -1.45 -8.41
N LEU A 92 4.48 -2.57 -7.68
CA LEU A 92 4.44 -3.91 -8.27
C LEU A 92 3.10 -4.19 -8.94
N ALA A 93 1.99 -3.80 -8.31
CA ALA A 93 0.66 -3.94 -8.92
C ALA A 93 0.54 -3.11 -10.21
N GLY A 94 1.01 -1.87 -10.20
CA GLY A 94 1.02 -1.00 -11.37
C GLY A 94 1.87 -1.57 -12.51
N LEU A 95 3.08 -2.02 -12.22
CA LEU A 95 3.94 -2.68 -13.21
C LEU A 95 3.30 -3.97 -13.75
N ALA A 96 2.73 -4.78 -12.88
CA ALA A 96 2.05 -6.01 -13.29
C ALA A 96 0.89 -5.70 -14.27
N VAL A 97 0.03 -4.74 -13.94
CA VAL A 97 -1.11 -4.37 -14.80
C VAL A 97 -0.64 -3.78 -16.14
N MET A 98 0.47 -3.07 -16.18
CA MET A 98 0.98 -2.47 -17.42
C MET A 98 1.75 -3.45 -18.30
N LEU A 99 2.43 -4.44 -17.73
CA LEU A 99 3.32 -5.35 -18.45
C LEU A 99 2.65 -6.68 -18.85
N PHE A 100 1.70 -7.19 -18.04
CA PHE A 100 1.06 -8.47 -18.35
C PHE A 100 0.02 -8.35 -19.47
N ASP A 101 -0.08 -9.38 -20.32
CA ASP A 101 -1.00 -9.46 -21.46
C ASP A 101 -2.50 -9.35 -21.09
N ARG A 102 -2.86 -9.65 -19.86
CA ARG A 102 -4.22 -9.49 -19.33
C ARG A 102 -4.54 -8.07 -18.84
N GLY A 103 -3.53 -7.18 -18.78
CA GLY A 103 -3.69 -5.78 -18.43
C GLY A 103 -3.71 -4.87 -19.66
N PHE A 104 -3.09 -3.71 -19.54
CA PHE A 104 -3.03 -2.75 -20.65
C PHE A 104 -2.04 -3.15 -21.75
N ALA A 105 -1.16 -4.13 -21.50
CA ALA A 105 -0.20 -4.72 -22.44
C ALA A 105 0.40 -3.64 -23.37
N VAL A 106 1.08 -2.64 -22.81
CA VAL A 106 1.69 -1.56 -23.58
C VAL A 106 2.75 -2.17 -24.52
N ARG A 107 2.34 -2.45 -25.77
CA ARG A 107 3.19 -3.09 -26.77
C ARG A 107 3.88 -2.03 -27.61
N ILE A 108 5.18 -2.18 -27.79
CA ILE A 108 5.93 -1.39 -28.75
C ILE A 108 5.53 -1.85 -30.14
N ASN A 109 4.92 -0.95 -30.89
CA ASN A 109 4.48 -1.21 -32.26
C ASN A 109 5.65 -1.66 -33.17
N LYS A 110 5.35 -2.53 -34.16
CA LYS A 110 6.37 -3.01 -35.12
C LYS A 110 6.99 -1.82 -35.87
N PRO A 111 8.28 -1.89 -36.26
CA PRO A 111 9.02 -0.76 -36.81
C PRO A 111 8.47 -0.17 -38.12
N ASP A 112 7.59 -0.89 -38.83
CA ASP A 112 7.14 -0.53 -40.16
C ASP A 112 5.78 0.18 -40.25
N GLN A 113 5.11 0.46 -39.11
CA GLN A 113 3.84 1.19 -39.14
C GLN A 113 4.03 2.65 -38.73
N PRO A 114 3.35 3.62 -39.37
CA PRO A 114 3.35 5.02 -38.96
C PRO A 114 2.84 5.12 -37.53
N ILE A 115 3.50 5.94 -36.72
CA ILE A 115 3.17 6.16 -35.33
C ILE A 115 1.83 6.87 -35.26
N ASP A 116 0.79 6.15 -34.86
CA ASP A 116 -0.51 6.76 -34.56
C ASP A 116 -0.42 7.38 -33.16
N VAL A 117 -0.12 8.66 -33.14
CA VAL A 117 0.04 9.46 -31.91
C VAL A 117 -1.22 9.40 -31.06
N SER A 118 -2.40 9.34 -31.67
CA SER A 118 -3.67 9.25 -30.97
C SER A 118 -3.80 7.94 -30.19
N ARG A 119 -3.39 6.82 -30.78
CA ARG A 119 -3.36 5.51 -30.09
C ARG A 119 -2.32 5.45 -28.99
N LEU A 120 -1.18 6.11 -29.19
CA LEU A 120 -0.13 6.19 -28.18
C LEU A 120 -0.64 6.97 -26.94
N ILE A 121 -1.24 8.15 -27.16
CA ILE A 121 -1.81 8.97 -26.09
C ILE A 121 -2.90 8.18 -25.36
N ALA A 122 -3.83 7.55 -26.06
CA ALA A 122 -4.88 6.73 -25.46
C ALA A 122 -4.29 5.57 -24.64
N GLY A 123 -3.25 4.92 -25.12
CA GLY A 123 -2.55 3.83 -24.43
C GLY A 123 -1.91 4.22 -23.10
N PHE A 124 -1.60 5.52 -22.89
CA PHE A 124 -1.08 6.02 -21.62
C PHE A 124 -2.14 6.74 -20.77
N ALA A 125 -3.10 7.41 -21.38
CA ALA A 125 -4.17 8.11 -20.66
C ALA A 125 -5.11 7.12 -19.95
N TYR A 126 -5.43 6.01 -20.58
CA TYR A 126 -6.35 5.01 -20.03
C TYR A 126 -5.82 4.36 -18.74
N PRO A 127 -4.56 3.86 -18.68
CA PRO A 127 -3.97 3.38 -17.43
C PRO A 127 -3.92 4.44 -16.33
N ALA A 128 -3.60 5.69 -16.67
CA ALA A 128 -3.59 6.78 -15.70
C ALA A 128 -4.97 6.98 -15.05
N GLY A 129 -6.03 7.00 -15.86
CA GLY A 129 -7.41 7.07 -15.37
C GLY A 129 -7.78 5.88 -14.49
N ALA A 130 -7.41 4.66 -14.90
CA ALA A 130 -7.63 3.45 -14.11
C ALA A 130 -6.89 3.49 -12.76
N PHE A 131 -5.67 4.02 -12.71
CA PHE A 131 -4.91 4.17 -11.47
C PHE A 131 -5.50 5.25 -10.54
N CYS A 132 -6.08 6.32 -11.09
CA CYS A 132 -6.87 7.28 -10.29
C CYS A 132 -8.06 6.59 -9.60
N ILE A 133 -8.83 5.81 -10.35
CA ILE A 133 -9.98 5.07 -9.82
C ILE A 133 -9.52 4.03 -8.79
N ALA A 134 -8.49 3.26 -9.10
CA ALA A 134 -7.93 2.27 -8.17
C ALA A 134 -7.46 2.92 -6.86
N SER A 135 -6.76 4.06 -6.93
CA SER A 135 -6.31 4.80 -5.76
C SER A 135 -7.47 5.32 -4.92
N ALA A 136 -8.54 5.82 -5.56
CA ALA A 136 -9.75 6.25 -4.88
C ALA A 136 -10.46 5.06 -4.19
N LEU A 137 -10.56 3.92 -4.86
CA LEU A 137 -11.14 2.70 -4.29
C LEU A 137 -10.33 2.21 -3.08
N VAL A 138 -8.99 2.19 -3.17
CA VAL A 138 -8.12 1.84 -2.02
C VAL A 138 -8.37 2.79 -0.85
N ALA A 139 -8.50 4.09 -1.08
CA ALA A 139 -8.77 5.06 -0.03
C ALA A 139 -10.15 4.85 0.60
N VAL A 140 -11.19 4.62 -0.20
CA VAL A 140 -12.56 4.38 0.31
C VAL A 140 -12.64 3.07 1.08
N LEU A 141 -12.13 1.98 0.52
CA LEU A 141 -12.16 0.66 1.16
C LEU A 141 -11.36 0.63 2.46
N SER A 142 -10.15 1.22 2.47
CA SER A 142 -9.35 1.30 3.69
C SER A 142 -10.01 2.19 4.75
N SER A 143 -10.61 3.31 4.36
CA SER A 143 -11.36 4.17 5.27
C SER A 143 -12.55 3.44 5.90
N MET A 144 -13.28 2.68 5.10
CA MET A 144 -14.42 1.87 5.58
C MET A 144 -13.96 0.76 6.53
N LEU A 145 -12.89 0.04 6.20
CA LEU A 145 -12.33 -1.00 7.07
C LEU A 145 -11.85 -0.43 8.42
N PHE A 146 -11.12 0.68 8.39
CA PHE A 146 -10.68 1.35 9.61
C PHE A 146 -11.84 1.89 10.44
N ALA A 147 -12.86 2.45 9.81
CA ALA A 147 -14.05 2.93 10.53
C ALA A 147 -14.82 1.78 11.20
N LEU A 148 -14.99 0.65 10.50
CA LEU A 148 -15.66 -0.53 11.02
C LEU A 148 -14.89 -1.22 12.17
N SER A 149 -13.57 -1.05 12.24
CA SER A 149 -12.76 -1.62 13.31
C SER A 149 -12.76 -0.80 14.61
N ASN A 150 -13.33 0.40 14.58
CA ASN A 150 -13.45 1.25 15.75
C ASN A 150 -14.64 0.83 16.61
N GLY A 151 -14.48 0.97 17.90
CA GLY A 151 -15.51 0.64 18.89
C GLY A 151 -15.47 1.55 20.10
N ALA A 152 -16.42 1.35 21.01
CA ALA A 152 -16.46 2.01 22.30
C ALA A 152 -16.81 0.99 23.38
N LEU A 153 -16.10 1.01 24.49
CA LEU A 153 -16.35 0.21 25.67
C LEU A 153 -16.65 1.17 26.85
N GLY A 154 -17.82 1.82 26.80
CA GLY A 154 -18.26 2.77 27.82
C GLY A 154 -18.16 4.23 27.40
N THR A 155 -18.48 5.12 28.35
CA THR A 155 -18.65 6.55 28.10
C THR A 155 -17.51 7.44 28.63
N LYS A 156 -16.53 6.85 29.33
CA LYS A 156 -15.41 7.59 29.93
C LYS A 156 -14.10 7.28 29.22
N HIS A 157 -13.17 6.67 29.91
CA HIS A 157 -11.80 6.41 29.44
C HIS A 157 -11.69 5.43 28.24
N LEU A 158 -12.71 4.64 27.98
CA LEU A 158 -12.79 3.68 26.87
C LEU A 158 -13.84 4.08 25.83
N ALA A 159 -14.19 5.36 25.75
CA ALA A 159 -15.18 5.88 24.81
C ALA A 159 -14.76 5.72 23.34
N HIS A 160 -13.46 5.64 23.08
CA HIS A 160 -12.94 5.43 21.72
C HIS A 160 -11.82 4.39 21.74
N ILE A 161 -12.05 3.28 21.05
CA ILE A 161 -11.06 2.21 20.90
C ILE A 161 -10.89 1.94 19.40
N GLY A 162 -9.67 2.01 18.93
CA GLY A 162 -9.36 1.71 17.52
C GLY A 162 -8.34 2.64 16.92
N VAL A 163 -8.49 2.89 15.63
CA VAL A 163 -7.54 3.63 14.81
C VAL A 163 -8.06 5.02 14.43
N GLN A 164 -7.16 5.94 14.19
CA GLN A 164 -7.50 7.22 13.56
C GLN A 164 -7.76 7.00 12.08
N VAL A 165 -9.03 6.92 11.67
CA VAL A 165 -9.44 6.54 10.31
C VAL A 165 -8.75 7.37 9.24
N ILE A 166 -8.78 8.70 9.35
CA ILE A 166 -8.18 9.60 8.34
C ILE A 166 -6.67 9.39 8.26
N ALA A 167 -5.98 9.36 9.39
CA ALA A 167 -4.53 9.18 9.43
C ALA A 167 -4.11 7.81 8.86
N SER A 168 -4.82 6.74 9.24
CA SER A 168 -4.55 5.37 8.77
C SER A 168 -4.82 5.22 7.28
N THR A 169 -5.94 5.73 6.79
CA THR A 169 -6.27 5.75 5.35
C THR A 169 -5.22 6.51 4.55
N ARG A 170 -4.76 7.65 5.04
CA ARG A 170 -3.74 8.45 4.38
C ARG A 170 -2.39 7.70 4.31
N LYS A 171 -2.01 7.00 5.37
CA LYS A 171 -0.76 6.21 5.42
C LYS A 171 -0.78 4.98 4.52
N VAL A 172 -1.95 4.45 4.18
CA VAL A 172 -2.11 3.36 3.20
C VAL A 172 -2.29 3.94 1.79
N GLY A 173 -3.24 4.83 1.60
CA GLY A 173 -3.68 5.30 0.29
C GLY A 173 -2.64 6.12 -0.46
N GLN A 174 -1.99 7.08 0.20
CA GLN A 174 -1.01 7.94 -0.46
C GLN A 174 0.20 7.17 -1.01
N PRO A 175 0.91 6.33 -0.21
CA PRO A 175 2.04 5.58 -0.75
C PRO A 175 1.63 4.57 -1.84
N THR A 176 0.46 3.93 -1.71
CA THR A 176 -0.05 3.02 -2.74
C THR A 176 -0.31 3.76 -4.05
N ALA A 177 -0.97 4.92 -4.00
CA ALA A 177 -1.20 5.76 -5.17
C ALA A 177 0.13 6.21 -5.80
N LEU A 178 1.08 6.69 -4.99
CA LEU A 178 2.42 7.05 -5.47
C LEU A 178 3.12 5.85 -6.14
N GLY A 179 2.99 4.65 -5.62
CA GLY A 179 3.52 3.43 -6.22
C GLY A 179 2.92 3.15 -7.60
N LEU A 180 1.59 3.21 -7.72
CA LEU A 180 0.88 3.02 -9.00
C LEU A 180 1.31 4.05 -10.05
N PHE A 181 1.35 5.33 -9.69
CA PHE A 181 1.80 6.39 -10.62
C PHE A 181 3.28 6.33 -10.93
N SER A 182 4.13 5.87 -10.00
CA SER A 182 5.54 5.62 -10.27
C SER A 182 5.72 4.50 -11.30
N ALA A 183 4.94 3.43 -11.23
CA ALA A 183 4.94 2.36 -12.24
C ALA A 183 4.58 2.92 -13.63
N TRP A 184 3.52 3.73 -13.70
CA TRP A 184 3.10 4.39 -14.94
C TRP A 184 4.21 5.28 -15.51
N LEU A 185 4.85 6.09 -14.66
CA LEU A 185 5.94 6.98 -15.07
C LEU A 185 7.16 6.21 -15.57
N ILE A 186 7.54 5.12 -14.89
CA ILE A 186 8.66 4.26 -15.29
C ILE A 186 8.43 3.69 -16.70
N ILE A 187 7.22 3.18 -16.97
CA ILE A 187 6.89 2.65 -18.30
C ILE A 187 6.85 3.76 -19.35
N LEU A 188 6.30 4.92 -19.03
CA LEU A 188 6.28 6.09 -19.91
C LEU A 188 7.72 6.51 -20.30
N VAL A 189 8.59 6.69 -19.33
CA VAL A 189 10.00 7.07 -19.55
C VAL A 189 10.75 5.98 -20.30
N GLY A 190 10.54 4.71 -19.97
CA GLY A 190 11.13 3.59 -20.67
C GLY A 190 10.74 3.54 -22.15
N MET A 191 9.46 3.76 -22.45
CA MET A 191 8.98 3.85 -23.83
C MET A 191 9.57 5.05 -24.57
N ALA A 192 9.58 6.23 -23.94
CA ALA A 192 10.18 7.43 -24.54
C ALA A 192 11.67 7.24 -24.86
N ALA A 193 12.41 6.59 -23.98
CA ALA A 193 13.81 6.25 -24.19
C ALA A 193 14.00 5.29 -25.39
N VAL A 194 13.20 4.23 -25.48
CA VAL A 194 13.25 3.28 -26.59
C VAL A 194 12.92 3.96 -27.92
N PHE A 195 11.91 4.84 -27.95
CA PHE A 195 11.60 5.61 -29.16
C PHE A 195 12.72 6.58 -29.54
N GLY A 196 13.28 7.30 -28.57
CA GLY A 196 14.40 8.22 -28.80
C GLY A 196 15.62 7.51 -29.37
N ILE A 197 16.00 6.38 -28.81
CA ILE A 197 17.13 5.56 -29.28
C ILE A 197 16.87 5.06 -30.72
N ARG A 198 15.68 4.55 -31.02
CA ARG A 198 15.30 4.07 -32.35
C ARG A 198 15.32 5.18 -33.37
N TRP A 199 14.81 6.36 -33.03
CA TRP A 199 14.84 7.54 -33.90
C TRP A 199 16.29 7.97 -34.20
N LEU A 200 17.14 8.01 -33.19
CA LEU A 200 18.54 8.37 -33.33
C LEU A 200 19.30 7.38 -34.26
N ILE A 201 19.08 6.06 -34.06
CA ILE A 201 19.68 5.01 -34.90
C ILE A 201 19.25 5.16 -36.37
N ARG A 202 17.97 5.45 -36.63
CA ARG A 202 17.50 5.71 -38.00
C ARG A 202 18.20 6.91 -38.64
N ARG A 203 18.26 8.01 -37.91
CA ARG A 203 18.90 9.23 -38.42
C ARG A 203 20.38 9.06 -38.70
N VAL A 204 21.10 8.30 -37.85
CA VAL A 204 22.52 7.96 -38.10
C VAL A 204 22.69 7.05 -39.32
N ARG A 205 21.77 6.09 -39.52
CA ARG A 205 21.80 5.23 -40.73
C ARG A 205 21.54 6.01 -42.01
N GLU A 206 20.58 6.91 -42.03
CA GLU A 206 20.27 7.79 -43.17
C GLU A 206 21.45 8.69 -43.50
N ALA A 207 22.09 9.29 -42.50
CA ALA A 207 23.27 10.10 -42.69
C ALA A 207 24.47 9.32 -43.26
N ARG A 208 24.68 8.08 -42.86
CA ARG A 208 25.74 7.21 -43.43
C ARG A 208 25.42 6.70 -44.82
N GLY A 209 24.13 6.42 -45.12
CA GLY A 209 23.70 6.02 -46.46
C GLY A 209 23.88 7.13 -47.52
N ALA A 210 23.59 8.37 -47.12
CA ALA A 210 23.79 9.52 -47.98
C ALA A 210 25.28 9.83 -48.31
N SER A 211 26.20 9.35 -47.44
CA SER A 211 27.66 9.53 -47.63
C SER A 211 28.31 8.47 -48.53
N SER A 212 27.55 7.41 -48.91
CA SER A 212 28.07 6.27 -49.69
C SER A 212 27.56 6.21 -51.13
N GLU A 213 26.88 7.25 -51.65
CA GLU A 213 26.56 7.36 -53.05
C GLU A 213 27.80 7.92 -53.80
N PRO A 214 28.51 7.11 -54.61
CA PRO A 214 29.62 7.61 -55.41
C PRO A 214 29.06 8.50 -56.51
N ASN A 215 29.62 9.73 -56.62
CA ASN A 215 29.46 10.58 -57.82
C ASN A 215 29.80 9.79 -59.08
N THR A 216 28.84 9.18 -59.73
CA THR A 216 28.97 8.75 -61.12
C THR A 216 28.68 9.94 -62.00
N ILE A 217 29.79 10.58 -62.49
CA ILE A 217 29.82 11.45 -63.65
C ILE A 217 30.00 10.58 -64.90
#